data_9b1e9f64cb5e2b5be334add06699d09f
#
_entry.id   9b1e9f64cb5e2b5be334add06699d09f
#
_cell.length_a   1.000
_cell.length_b   1.000
_cell.length_c   1.000
_cell.angle_alpha   90.00
_cell.angle_beta   90.00
_cell.angle_gamma   90.00
#
_symmetry.space_group_name_H-M   'P 1'
#
loop_
_entity.id
_entity.type
_entity.pdbx_description
1 polymer ?
#
loop_
_entity_poly.entity_id
_entity_poly.type
_entity_poly.pdbx_seq_one_letter_code
_entity_poly.pdbx_strand_id
1 'polypeptide(L)'
;MSVEGNKELVQRFYEAIERLEFDALNSMVHKAFVFYHQVDTPFPGVAGLVQSEKKSFEAFESFTFRVVTMIAEGDKVAAYMYFEGKNHCAEVNGIPPTGKNVRISLLHMLTIKDGKIVENLH
;
A
#
# COMPACT_ATOMS: atom_id res chain seq x y z
N MET A 1 -5.92 7.89 19.66
CA MET A 1 -4.68 8.02 18.86
C MET A 1 -4.52 9.45 18.42
N SER A 2 -3.30 9.92 18.46
CA SER A 2 -2.98 11.23 17.92
C SER A 2 -2.81 11.18 16.42
N VAL A 3 -2.92 12.34 15.78
CA VAL A 3 -2.65 12.49 14.34
C VAL A 3 -1.23 12.01 14.03
N GLU A 4 -0.26 12.38 14.87
CA GLU A 4 1.14 11.97 14.68
C GLU A 4 1.30 10.44 14.81
N GLY A 5 0.64 9.84 15.81
CA GLY A 5 0.66 8.39 15.97
C GLY A 5 0.05 7.65 14.77
N ASN A 6 -1.01 8.21 14.20
CA ASN A 6 -1.64 7.66 13.00
C ASN A 6 -0.69 7.71 11.78
N LYS A 7 0.03 8.82 11.61
CA LYS A 7 1.03 8.94 10.55
C LYS A 7 2.16 7.94 10.73
N GLU A 8 2.64 7.74 11.96
CA GLU A 8 3.70 6.77 12.24
C GLU A 8 3.26 5.35 11.92
N LEU A 9 2.02 5.01 12.25
CA LEU A 9 1.46 3.70 11.93
C LEU A 9 1.46 3.47 10.42
N VAL A 10 0.98 4.46 9.65
CA VAL A 10 0.94 4.37 8.18
C VAL A 10 2.34 4.29 7.59
N GLN A 11 3.30 5.04 8.13
CA GLN A 11 4.69 4.98 7.68
C GLN A 11 5.25 3.57 7.87
N ARG A 12 5.08 2.97 9.05
CA ARG A 12 5.54 1.61 9.32
C ARG A 12 4.85 0.57 8.44
N PHE A 13 3.57 0.80 8.17
CA PHE A 13 2.78 -0.08 7.30
C PHE A 13 3.40 -0.15 5.90
N TYR A 14 3.67 0.99 5.30
CA TYR A 14 4.26 1.02 3.95
C TYR A 14 5.71 0.59 3.92
N GLU A 15 6.48 0.84 4.98
CA GLU A 15 7.85 0.33 5.08
C GLU A 15 7.87 -1.20 5.10
N ALA A 16 6.96 -1.81 5.83
CA ALA A 16 6.83 -3.27 5.88
C ALA A 16 6.48 -3.83 4.50
N ILE A 17 5.58 -3.17 3.77
CA ILE A 17 5.20 -3.59 2.42
C ILE A 17 6.40 -3.51 1.48
N GLU A 18 7.17 -2.42 1.49
CA GLU A 18 8.35 -2.28 0.65
C GLU A 18 9.39 -3.37 0.93
N ARG A 19 9.53 -3.76 2.20
CA ARG A 19 10.47 -4.80 2.62
C ARG A 19 9.93 -6.20 2.42
N LEU A 20 8.71 -6.34 1.91
CA LEU A 20 8.02 -7.62 1.74
C LEU A 20 7.82 -8.36 3.07
N GLU A 21 7.74 -7.63 4.16
CA GLU A 21 7.50 -8.15 5.50
C GLU A 21 5.98 -8.21 5.76
N PHE A 22 5.28 -8.99 4.95
CA PHE A 22 3.81 -9.02 4.95
C PHE A 22 3.22 -9.56 6.26
N ASP A 23 3.93 -10.43 6.94
CA ASP A 23 3.45 -10.96 8.23
C ASP A 23 3.34 -9.86 9.29
N ALA A 24 4.18 -8.82 9.19
CA ALA A 24 4.14 -7.69 10.11
C ALA A 24 2.85 -6.88 10.00
N LEU A 25 2.17 -6.95 8.85
CA LEU A 25 0.93 -6.21 8.63
C LEU A 25 -0.21 -6.69 9.53
N ASN A 26 -0.18 -7.95 9.93
CA ASN A 26 -1.24 -8.53 10.76
C ASN A 26 -1.41 -7.80 12.09
N SER A 27 -0.35 -7.23 12.64
CA SER A 27 -0.42 -6.46 13.89
C SER A 27 -0.81 -5.00 13.66
N MET A 28 -0.79 -4.53 12.43
CA MET A 28 -1.05 -3.13 12.07
C MET A 28 -2.47 -2.91 11.54
N VAL A 29 -3.14 -3.96 11.07
CA VAL A 29 -4.48 -3.84 10.50
C VAL A 29 -5.54 -4.31 11.46
N HIS A 30 -6.70 -3.66 11.38
CA HIS A 30 -7.89 -4.04 12.14
C HIS A 30 -8.47 -5.34 11.60
N LYS A 31 -9.14 -6.12 12.45
CA LYS A 31 -9.80 -7.38 12.03
C LYS A 31 -10.85 -7.17 10.94
N ALA A 32 -11.39 -5.96 10.85
CA ALA A 32 -12.39 -5.58 9.84
C ALA A 32 -11.78 -4.87 8.64
N PHE A 33 -10.47 -4.97 8.45
CA PHE A 33 -9.74 -4.29 7.37
C PHE A 33 -10.30 -4.60 5.99
N VAL A 34 -10.47 -3.56 5.18
CA VAL A 34 -10.85 -3.69 3.76
C VAL A 34 -9.90 -2.84 2.92
N PHE A 35 -9.40 -3.46 1.87
CA PHE A 35 -8.57 -2.80 0.87
C PHE A 35 -9.44 -2.54 -0.36
N TYR A 36 -9.39 -1.32 -0.89
CA TYR A 36 -10.11 -0.96 -2.11
C TYR A 36 -9.10 -0.72 -3.23
N HIS A 37 -9.03 -1.66 -4.15
CA HIS A 37 -8.19 -1.51 -5.35
C HIS A 37 -8.74 -0.40 -6.24
N GLN A 38 -10.06 -0.33 -6.35
CA GLN A 38 -10.82 0.72 -7.00
C GLN A 38 -12.03 1.03 -6.13
N VAL A 39 -12.68 2.16 -6.37
CA VAL A 39 -13.78 2.63 -5.54
C VAL A 39 -14.89 1.59 -5.32
N ASP A 40 -15.14 0.76 -6.33
CA ASP A 40 -16.21 -0.26 -6.28
C ASP A 40 -15.67 -1.68 -6.14
N THR A 41 -14.40 -1.85 -5.74
CA THR A 41 -13.76 -3.17 -5.70
C THR A 41 -13.13 -3.42 -4.33
N PRO A 42 -13.96 -3.79 -3.32
CA PRO A 42 -13.43 -4.09 -1.99
C PRO A 42 -12.81 -5.49 -1.92
N PHE A 43 -11.70 -5.59 -1.21
CA PHE A 43 -11.06 -6.85 -0.85
C PHE A 43 -11.00 -6.92 0.67
N PRO A 44 -11.87 -7.69 1.33
CA PRO A 44 -11.82 -7.81 2.79
C PRO A 44 -10.59 -8.59 3.23
N GLY A 45 -9.98 -8.10 4.31
CA GLY A 45 -8.79 -8.73 4.89
C GLY A 45 -7.49 -8.29 4.23
N VAL A 46 -6.40 -8.47 4.97
CA VAL A 46 -5.08 -8.03 4.53
C VAL A 46 -4.53 -8.90 3.38
N ALA A 47 -5.03 -10.14 3.26
CA ALA A 47 -4.56 -11.06 2.22
C ALA A 47 -4.77 -10.52 0.80
N GLY A 48 -5.89 -9.82 0.56
CA GLY A 48 -6.17 -9.21 -0.74
C GLY A 48 -5.18 -8.12 -1.09
N LEU A 49 -4.82 -7.29 -0.11
CA LEU A 49 -3.80 -6.26 -0.28
C LEU A 49 -2.45 -6.88 -0.58
N VAL A 50 -2.04 -7.87 0.20
CA VAL A 50 -0.75 -8.55 0.03
C VAL A 50 -0.65 -9.15 -1.37
N GLN A 51 -1.69 -9.83 -1.82
CA GLN A 51 -1.72 -10.46 -3.14
C GLN A 51 -1.58 -9.43 -4.26
N SER A 52 -2.28 -8.31 -4.15
CA SER A 52 -2.23 -7.22 -5.12
C SER A 52 -0.83 -6.60 -5.19
N GLU A 53 -0.24 -6.30 -4.03
CA GLU A 53 1.09 -5.68 -3.97
C GLU A 53 2.18 -6.63 -4.48
N LYS A 54 2.15 -7.90 -4.08
CA LYS A 54 3.13 -8.90 -4.56
C LYS A 54 3.10 -9.01 -6.08
N LYS A 55 1.92 -9.05 -6.66
CA LYS A 55 1.76 -9.19 -8.10
C LYS A 55 2.41 -8.02 -8.85
N SER A 56 2.21 -6.80 -8.34
CA SER A 56 2.81 -5.61 -8.92
C SER A 56 4.32 -5.60 -8.74
N PHE A 57 4.82 -5.96 -7.56
CA PHE A 57 6.26 -5.93 -7.28
C PHE A 57 7.03 -6.99 -8.05
N GLU A 58 6.46 -8.20 -8.18
CA GLU A 58 7.09 -9.30 -8.90
C GLU A 58 7.16 -9.08 -10.40
N ALA A 59 6.40 -8.11 -10.92
CA ALA A 59 6.46 -7.75 -12.34
C ALA A 59 7.75 -7.01 -12.71
N PHE A 60 8.55 -6.59 -11.74
CA PHE A 60 9.78 -5.83 -11.94
C PHE A 60 10.97 -6.53 -11.31
N GLU A 61 12.15 -6.35 -11.91
CA GLU A 61 13.39 -6.91 -11.38
C GLU A 61 13.72 -6.34 -10.00
N SER A 62 13.48 -5.04 -9.81
CA SER A 62 13.61 -4.36 -8.52
C SER A 62 12.61 -3.23 -8.45
N PHE A 63 12.32 -2.76 -7.24
CA PHE A 63 11.34 -1.68 -7.06
C PHE A 63 11.64 -0.85 -5.82
N THR A 64 11.07 0.36 -5.81
CA THR A 64 11.03 1.26 -4.66
C THR A 64 9.57 1.67 -4.47
N PHE A 65 9.09 1.67 -3.22
CA PHE A 65 7.70 1.99 -2.90
C PHE A 65 7.70 2.79 -1.59
N ARG A 66 7.60 4.12 -1.69
CA ARG A 66 7.85 5.01 -0.54
C ARG A 66 6.87 6.15 -0.40
N VAL A 67 6.64 6.52 0.85
CA VAL A 67 5.86 7.69 1.20
C VAL A 67 6.73 8.94 1.00
N VAL A 68 6.19 9.91 0.27
CA VAL A 68 6.84 11.21 0.08
C VAL A 68 6.40 12.17 1.18
N THR A 69 5.10 12.24 1.43
CA THR A 69 4.53 13.09 2.47
C THR A 69 3.16 12.56 2.89
N MET A 70 2.73 12.95 4.08
CA MET A 70 1.42 12.57 4.59
C MET A 70 0.75 13.77 5.24
N ILE A 71 -0.58 13.82 5.11
CA ILE A 71 -1.41 14.72 5.90
C ILE A 71 -2.42 13.86 6.64
N ALA A 72 -2.81 14.30 7.83
CA ALA A 72 -3.76 13.54 8.65
C ALA A 72 -4.71 14.48 9.38
N GLU A 73 -5.95 14.03 9.51
CA GLU A 73 -6.99 14.77 10.21
C GLU A 73 -7.95 13.74 10.83
N GLY A 74 -8.20 13.86 12.12
CA GLY A 74 -9.04 12.90 12.82
C GLY A 74 -8.49 11.48 12.70
N ASP A 75 -9.30 10.59 12.15
CA ASP A 75 -8.94 9.18 11.94
C ASP A 75 -8.45 8.87 10.52
N LYS A 76 -8.27 9.91 9.70
CA LYS A 76 -7.86 9.75 8.30
C LYS A 76 -6.41 10.16 8.09
N VAL A 77 -5.71 9.39 7.25
CA VAL A 77 -4.36 9.72 6.80
C VAL A 77 -4.32 9.64 5.29
N ALA A 78 -3.86 10.70 4.63
CA ALA A 78 -3.61 10.70 3.20
C ALA A 78 -2.11 10.60 2.98
N ALA A 79 -1.67 9.58 2.25
CA ALA A 79 -0.26 9.33 1.98
C ALA A 79 0.01 9.53 0.48
N TYR A 80 0.83 10.53 0.17
CA TYR A 80 1.31 10.72 -1.19
C TYR A 80 2.60 9.92 -1.34
N MET A 81 2.63 9.04 -2.31
CA MET A 81 3.65 8.02 -2.45
C MET A 81 4.14 7.93 -3.88
N TYR A 82 5.23 7.22 -4.09
CA TYR A 82 5.65 6.84 -5.43
C TYR A 82 6.04 5.36 -5.47
N PHE A 83 5.86 4.78 -6.64
CA PHE A 83 6.36 3.46 -6.98
C PHE A 83 7.32 3.61 -8.15
N GLU A 84 8.50 3.02 -8.05
CA GLU A 84 9.47 2.98 -9.13
C GLU A 84 9.86 1.53 -9.37
N GLY A 85 9.54 1.00 -10.54
CA GLY A 85 9.90 -0.35 -10.94
C GLY A 85 10.98 -0.33 -12.00
N LYS A 86 11.97 -1.19 -11.84
CA LYS A 86 13.07 -1.35 -12.80
C LYS A 86 12.85 -2.62 -13.60
N ASN A 87 12.97 -2.53 -14.92
CA ASN A 87 12.85 -3.64 -15.85
C ASN A 87 11.56 -4.45 -15.66
N HIS A 88 10.51 -4.02 -16.35
CA HIS A 88 9.23 -4.74 -16.36
C HIS A 88 9.44 -6.11 -17.03
N CYS A 89 9.50 -7.17 -16.23
CA CYS A 89 9.93 -8.49 -16.67
C CYS A 89 8.84 -9.57 -16.60
N ALA A 90 7.64 -9.24 -16.09
CA ALA A 90 6.52 -10.18 -16.03
C ALA A 90 5.20 -9.46 -16.30
N GLU A 91 4.19 -10.21 -16.76
CA GLU A 91 2.88 -9.65 -17.04
C GLU A 91 2.25 -9.07 -15.76
N VAL A 92 1.64 -7.89 -15.89
CA VAL A 92 0.88 -7.26 -14.81
C VAL A 92 -0.34 -6.55 -15.40
N ASN A 93 -1.52 -6.81 -14.84
CA ASN A 93 -2.79 -6.21 -15.26
C ASN A 93 -3.03 -6.32 -16.78
N GLY A 94 -2.67 -7.46 -17.37
CA GLY A 94 -2.84 -7.71 -18.80
C GLY A 94 -1.77 -7.12 -19.69
N ILE A 95 -0.78 -6.43 -19.12
CA ILE A 95 0.32 -5.82 -19.90
C ILE A 95 1.50 -6.78 -19.92
N PRO A 96 1.93 -7.23 -21.12
CA PRO A 96 3.08 -8.13 -21.24
C PRO A 96 4.39 -7.43 -20.86
N PRO A 97 5.46 -8.19 -20.55
CA PRO A 97 6.74 -7.60 -20.16
C PRO A 97 7.25 -6.62 -21.24
N THR A 98 7.62 -5.41 -20.81
CA THR A 98 8.11 -4.36 -21.70
C THR A 98 9.61 -4.10 -21.59
N GLY A 99 10.25 -4.60 -20.53
CA GLY A 99 11.66 -4.32 -20.24
C GLY A 99 11.92 -2.88 -19.79
N LYS A 100 10.87 -2.08 -19.61
CA LYS A 100 11.00 -0.65 -19.29
C LYS A 100 10.98 -0.40 -17.80
N ASN A 101 11.54 0.75 -17.41
CA ASN A 101 11.41 1.27 -16.06
C ASN A 101 10.12 2.09 -15.98
N VAL A 102 9.48 2.07 -14.80
CA VAL A 102 8.23 2.77 -14.56
C VAL A 102 8.38 3.60 -13.29
N ARG A 103 7.84 4.81 -13.30
CA ARG A 103 7.76 5.64 -12.09
C ARG A 103 6.40 6.31 -12.07
N ILE A 104 5.62 6.02 -11.02
CA ILE A 104 4.28 6.57 -10.87
C ILE A 104 4.09 7.15 -9.47
N SER A 105 3.27 8.18 -9.38
CA SER A 105 2.84 8.73 -8.10
C SER A 105 1.48 8.13 -7.73
N LEU A 106 1.26 7.99 -6.42
CA LEU A 106 0.06 7.38 -5.87
C LEU A 106 -0.44 8.24 -4.71
N LEU A 107 -1.74 8.29 -4.55
CA LEU A 107 -2.35 8.93 -3.37
C LEU A 107 -3.28 7.90 -2.73
N HIS A 108 -2.93 7.48 -1.52
CA HIS A 108 -3.72 6.52 -0.77
C HIS A 108 -4.39 7.20 0.42
N MET A 109 -5.63 6.80 0.70
CA MET A 109 -6.36 7.28 1.86
C MET A 109 -6.60 6.13 2.82
N LEU A 110 -6.19 6.32 4.08
CA LEU A 110 -6.33 5.28 5.10
C LEU A 110 -7.19 5.78 6.25
N THR A 111 -7.97 4.87 6.83
CA THR A 111 -8.75 5.13 8.03
C THR A 111 -8.18 4.30 9.16
N ILE A 112 -8.01 4.92 10.33
CA ILE A 112 -7.48 4.29 11.52
C ILE A 112 -8.63 4.10 12.52
N LYS A 113 -8.73 2.91 13.10
CA LYS A 113 -9.72 2.60 14.14
C LYS A 113 -9.06 1.75 15.20
N ASP A 114 -9.23 2.15 16.46
CA ASP A 114 -8.65 1.42 17.61
C ASP A 114 -7.14 1.19 17.47
N GLY A 115 -6.43 2.19 16.93
CA GLY A 115 -4.99 2.13 16.75
C GLY A 115 -4.52 1.23 15.61
N LYS A 116 -5.42 0.81 14.73
CA LYS A 116 -5.12 -0.07 13.60
C LYS A 116 -5.74 0.46 12.31
N ILE A 117 -5.16 0.08 11.19
CA ILE A 117 -5.67 0.48 9.88
C ILE A 117 -6.89 -0.38 9.56
N VAL A 118 -8.05 0.26 9.34
CA VAL A 118 -9.30 -0.45 9.05
C VAL A 118 -9.68 -0.34 7.59
N GLU A 119 -9.14 0.65 6.87
CA GLU A 119 -9.50 0.86 5.46
C GLU A 119 -8.31 1.46 4.72
N ASN A 120 -8.08 0.98 3.51
CA ASN A 120 -7.02 1.49 2.64
C ASN A 120 -7.62 1.68 1.23
N LEU A 121 -7.77 2.94 0.82
CA LEU A 121 -8.28 3.30 -0.50
C LEU A 121 -7.11 3.66 -1.42
N HIS A 122 -7.06 3.06 -2.54
CA HIS A 122 -6.07 3.37 -3.58
C HIS A 122 -6.62 4.29 -4.64
#